data_de58f37d7ae449537c555cf197fcf816
#
_entry.id   de58f37d7ae449537c555cf197fcf816
#
_cell.length_a   1.000
_cell.length_b   1.000
_cell.length_c   1.000
_cell.angle_alpha   90.00
_cell.angle_beta   90.00
_cell.angle_gamma   90.00
#
_symmetry.space_group_name_H-M   'P 1'
#
loop_
_entity.id
_entity.type
_entity.pdbx_description
1 polymer ?
#
loop_
_entity_poly.entity_id
_entity_poly.type
_entity_poly.pdbx_seq_one_letter_code
_entity_poly.pdbx_strand_id
1 'polypeptide(L)'
;LYTSAGRQNRAKRKIRLPPKRVTDRQQALRTENENTKDMPPIKIYKFGGASVRSAEGVENLARIVAAEPARLLVIVSAMGKTTNALEEVLDRFMRNRSDEAIERFAEIERYHRQIVRSLFADPSSVEARTEKLASEVRELLRSETCREDYDRWYDRIVSYGELLSTVIVSEYLAAQGTPNRWLDMRGLFVTDSRYREATIN
;
A
#
# COMPACT_ATOMS: atom_id res chain seq x y z
N LEU A 1 -30.31 56.25 67.22
CA LEU A 1 -29.15 56.89 66.59
C LEU A 1 -28.40 55.84 65.79
N TYR A 2 -28.39 56.05 64.49
CA TYR A 2 -27.86 55.14 63.47
C TYR A 2 -26.33 55.11 63.45
N THR A 3 -25.72 53.91 63.35
CA THR A 3 -24.33 53.76 62.95
C THR A 3 -24.23 52.80 61.79
N SER A 4 -23.60 53.30 60.72
CA SER A 4 -23.43 52.60 59.40
C SER A 4 -22.46 51.44 59.48
N ALA A 5 -22.86 50.29 58.90
CA ALA A 5 -22.02 49.14 58.72
C ALA A 5 -21.15 49.27 57.47
N GLY A 6 -19.83 49.20 57.69
CA GLY A 6 -18.85 49.14 56.59
C GLY A 6 -18.91 47.91 55.77
N ARG A 7 -19.05 48.04 54.48
CA ARG A 7 -18.91 46.95 53.51
C ARG A 7 -17.42 46.59 53.29
N GLN A 8 -17.01 45.43 53.78
CA GLN A 8 -15.71 44.86 53.42
C GLN A 8 -15.73 44.32 51.99
N ASN A 9 -14.93 44.92 51.16
CA ASN A 9 -14.73 44.55 49.78
C ASN A 9 -13.80 43.32 49.73
N ARG A 10 -14.36 42.10 49.59
CA ARG A 10 -13.60 40.84 49.42
C ARG A 10 -13.09 40.74 47.99
N ALA A 11 -11.84 41.14 47.77
CA ALA A 11 -11.15 40.96 46.50
C ALA A 11 -11.07 39.44 46.18
N LYS A 12 -11.74 39.03 45.12
CA LYS A 12 -11.65 37.63 44.58
C LYS A 12 -10.24 37.42 44.05
N ARG A 13 -9.40 36.70 44.78
CA ARG A 13 -8.12 36.17 44.28
C ARG A 13 -8.41 35.22 43.13
N LYS A 14 -8.07 35.59 41.91
CA LYS A 14 -8.03 34.68 40.75
C LYS A 14 -6.92 33.67 41.00
N ILE A 15 -7.30 32.40 41.27
CA ILE A 15 -6.37 31.28 41.32
C ILE A 15 -5.88 31.07 39.90
N ARG A 16 -4.62 31.43 39.62
CA ARG A 16 -3.94 31.07 38.37
C ARG A 16 -3.57 29.60 38.44
N LEU A 17 -4.30 28.75 37.71
CA LEU A 17 -3.92 27.38 37.55
C LEU A 17 -2.56 27.29 36.84
N PRO A 18 -1.64 26.43 37.25
CA PRO A 18 -0.38 26.24 36.55
C PRO A 18 -0.66 25.75 35.12
N PRO A 19 0.18 26.11 34.15
CA PRO A 19 0.04 25.63 32.79
C PRO A 19 0.08 24.10 32.80
N LYS A 20 -0.89 23.45 32.10
CA LYS A 20 -0.91 22.01 31.96
C LYS A 20 0.41 21.56 31.32
N ARG A 21 1.16 20.69 31.97
CA ARG A 21 2.36 20.07 31.37
C ARG A 21 1.93 19.36 30.09
N VAL A 22 2.49 19.81 28.98
CA VAL A 22 2.36 19.10 27.69
C VAL A 22 3.06 17.76 27.87
N THR A 23 2.37 16.67 27.64
CA THR A 23 2.96 15.32 27.72
C THR A 23 4.01 15.15 26.62
N ASP A 24 5.03 14.33 26.86
CA ASP A 24 6.09 14.05 25.87
C ASP A 24 5.51 13.62 24.51
N ARG A 25 4.38 12.89 24.53
CA ARG A 25 3.63 12.51 23.33
C ARG A 25 3.04 13.71 22.57
N GLN A 26 2.52 14.71 23.31
CA GLN A 26 1.99 15.93 22.67
C GLN A 26 3.10 16.84 22.14
N GLN A 27 4.26 16.78 22.74
CA GLN A 27 5.45 17.49 22.29
C GLN A 27 6.06 16.85 21.06
N ALA A 28 6.11 15.50 21.01
CA ALA A 28 6.52 14.72 19.84
C ALA A 28 5.59 14.97 18.63
N LEU A 29 4.26 14.95 18.83
CA LEU A 29 3.29 15.25 17.79
C LEU A 29 3.36 16.72 17.28
N ARG A 30 3.75 17.67 18.13
CA ARG A 30 3.97 19.06 17.70
C ARG A 30 5.24 19.20 16.87
N THR A 31 6.34 18.58 17.27
CA THR A 31 7.59 18.57 16.50
C THR A 31 7.43 17.84 15.16
N GLU A 32 6.69 16.75 15.10
CA GLU A 32 6.34 16.08 13.84
C GLU A 32 5.50 16.98 12.92
N ASN A 33 4.53 17.71 13.47
CA ASN A 33 3.66 18.62 12.70
C ASN A 33 4.40 19.89 12.22
N GLU A 34 5.37 20.38 12.98
CA GLU A 34 6.22 21.51 12.57
C GLU A 34 7.19 21.11 11.47
N ASN A 35 7.78 19.90 11.54
CA ASN A 35 8.64 19.36 10.48
C ASN A 35 7.89 19.04 9.17
N THR A 36 6.58 18.81 9.21
CA THR A 36 5.80 18.53 7.99
C THR A 36 5.38 19.81 7.26
N LYS A 37 5.36 20.97 7.89
CA LYS A 37 4.97 22.24 7.27
C LYS A 37 5.94 22.72 6.19
N ASP A 38 7.21 22.37 6.30
CA ASP A 38 8.26 22.74 5.35
C ASP A 38 8.55 21.67 4.29
N MET A 39 7.82 20.54 4.32
CA MET A 39 8.00 19.51 3.30
C MET A 39 7.25 19.87 2.02
N PRO A 40 7.90 19.75 0.85
CA PRO A 40 7.24 20.01 -0.42
C PRO A 40 6.03 19.07 -0.57
N PRO A 41 4.94 19.55 -1.19
CA PRO A 41 3.73 18.76 -1.37
C PRO A 41 4.02 17.47 -2.13
N ILE A 42 3.39 16.37 -1.70
CA ILE A 42 3.47 15.09 -2.39
C ILE A 42 2.37 15.07 -3.45
N LYS A 43 2.75 14.80 -4.70
CA LYS A 43 1.79 14.49 -5.76
C LYS A 43 1.48 13.00 -5.78
N ILE A 44 0.26 12.66 -6.15
CA ILE A 44 -0.16 11.26 -6.27
C ILE A 44 -0.42 10.97 -7.73
N TYR A 45 0.32 10.00 -8.29
CA TYR A 45 0.09 9.49 -9.64
C TYR A 45 -0.47 8.08 -9.57
N LYS A 46 -1.56 7.84 -10.31
CA LYS A 46 -2.16 6.51 -10.42
C LYS A 46 -2.07 5.99 -11.85
N PHE A 47 -1.46 4.81 -12.01
CA PHE A 47 -1.37 4.07 -13.27
C PHE A 47 -2.28 2.85 -13.24
N GLY A 48 -3.24 2.79 -14.16
CA GLY A 48 -4.13 1.65 -14.31
C GLY A 48 -3.45 0.46 -15.00
N GLY A 49 -4.03 -0.73 -14.90
CA GLY A 49 -3.47 -1.96 -15.45
C GLY A 49 -3.20 -1.90 -16.96
N ALA A 50 -4.03 -1.19 -17.73
CA ALA A 50 -3.80 -0.97 -19.17
C ALA A 50 -2.53 -0.16 -19.44
N SER A 51 -2.16 0.77 -18.57
CA SER A 51 -0.96 1.61 -18.71
C SER A 51 0.33 0.85 -18.44
N VAL A 52 0.28 -0.23 -17.68
CA VAL A 52 1.45 -1.04 -17.27
C VAL A 52 1.39 -2.48 -17.79
N ARG A 53 0.59 -2.73 -18.84
CA ARG A 53 0.37 -4.07 -19.39
C ARG A 53 1.54 -4.69 -20.15
N SER A 54 2.58 -3.93 -20.43
CA SER A 54 3.75 -4.36 -21.21
C SER A 54 5.00 -3.63 -20.74
N ALA A 55 6.17 -4.06 -21.22
CA ALA A 55 7.45 -3.39 -20.98
C ALA A 55 7.39 -1.92 -21.40
N GLU A 56 6.89 -1.61 -22.60
CA GLU A 56 6.77 -0.23 -23.09
C GLU A 56 5.86 0.63 -22.20
N GLY A 57 4.82 0.01 -21.62
CA GLY A 57 3.95 0.69 -20.65
C GLY A 57 4.69 1.08 -19.37
N VAL A 58 5.53 0.19 -18.84
CA VAL A 58 6.37 0.45 -17.68
C VAL A 58 7.45 1.48 -17.98
N GLU A 59 8.08 1.41 -19.15
CA GLU A 59 9.03 2.41 -19.64
C GLU A 59 8.41 3.80 -19.76
N ASN A 60 7.17 3.87 -20.27
CA ASN A 60 6.43 5.13 -20.35
C ASN A 60 6.11 5.69 -18.96
N LEU A 61 5.68 4.84 -18.03
CA LEU A 61 5.48 5.22 -16.62
C LEU A 61 6.77 5.80 -16.06
N ALA A 62 7.90 5.13 -16.25
CA ALA A 62 9.19 5.58 -15.72
C ALA A 62 9.60 6.96 -16.28
N ARG A 63 9.37 7.22 -17.57
CA ARG A 63 9.61 8.54 -18.17
C ARG A 63 8.75 9.64 -17.54
N ILE A 64 7.47 9.34 -17.28
CA ILE A 64 6.54 10.28 -16.64
C ILE A 64 6.99 10.59 -15.22
N VAL A 65 7.35 9.56 -14.45
CA VAL A 65 7.82 9.71 -13.06
C VAL A 65 9.13 10.48 -13.01
N ALA A 66 10.09 10.17 -13.88
CA ALA A 66 11.38 10.85 -13.93
C ALA A 66 11.29 12.34 -14.34
N ALA A 67 10.27 12.71 -15.10
CA ALA A 67 10.05 14.10 -15.51
C ALA A 67 9.39 14.97 -14.42
N GLU A 68 8.89 14.38 -13.34
CA GLU A 68 8.21 15.10 -12.27
C GLU A 68 9.20 15.51 -11.16
N PRO A 69 9.44 16.81 -10.95
CA PRO A 69 10.38 17.26 -9.93
C PRO A 69 9.84 17.16 -8.49
N ALA A 70 8.52 17.02 -8.32
CA ALA A 70 7.90 16.90 -7.00
C ALA A 70 8.09 15.48 -6.43
N ARG A 71 8.00 15.38 -5.11
CA ARG A 71 7.89 14.07 -4.44
C ARG A 71 6.60 13.38 -4.89
N LEU A 72 6.72 12.11 -5.27
CA LEU A 72 5.58 11.32 -5.76
C LEU A 72 5.22 10.18 -4.80
N LEU A 73 3.92 9.96 -4.66
CA LEU A 73 3.34 8.67 -4.31
C LEU A 73 2.79 8.04 -5.61
N VAL A 74 3.40 6.95 -6.05
CA VAL A 74 2.99 6.25 -7.28
C VAL A 74 2.13 5.05 -6.90
N ILE A 75 0.89 5.01 -7.39
CA ILE A 75 -0.06 3.92 -7.18
C ILE A 75 -0.20 3.17 -8.51
N VAL A 76 0.05 1.87 -8.50
CA VAL A 76 0.01 1.03 -9.70
C VAL A 76 -0.97 -0.12 -9.48
N SER A 77 -1.89 -0.32 -10.43
CA SER A 77 -2.80 -1.48 -10.45
C SER A 77 -2.10 -2.71 -11.02
N ALA A 78 -2.72 -3.89 -10.86
CA ALA A 78 -2.30 -5.12 -11.51
C ALA A 78 -2.09 -4.95 -13.02
N MET A 79 -1.06 -5.57 -13.58
CA MET A 79 -0.70 -5.45 -15.01
C MET A 79 -1.75 -6.09 -15.93
N GLY A 80 -2.22 -5.34 -16.91
CA GLY A 80 -3.12 -5.85 -17.95
C GLY A 80 -4.43 -6.42 -17.40
N LYS A 81 -4.64 -7.71 -17.63
CA LYS A 81 -5.83 -8.45 -17.16
C LYS A 81 -5.51 -9.39 -15.99
N THR A 82 -4.46 -9.14 -15.24
CA THR A 82 -4.01 -10.04 -14.16
C THR A 82 -5.08 -10.21 -13.08
N THR A 83 -5.84 -9.18 -12.72
CA THR A 83 -6.95 -9.28 -11.77
C THR A 83 -7.96 -10.33 -12.21
N ASN A 84 -8.45 -10.26 -13.46
CA ASN A 84 -9.38 -11.27 -14.01
C ASN A 84 -8.78 -12.68 -14.01
N ALA A 85 -7.50 -12.80 -14.35
CA ALA A 85 -6.81 -14.09 -14.34
C ALA A 85 -6.67 -14.67 -12.93
N LEU A 86 -6.44 -13.82 -11.91
CA LEU A 86 -6.40 -14.22 -10.50
C LEU A 86 -7.79 -14.60 -9.98
N GLU A 87 -8.85 -13.94 -10.45
CA GLU A 87 -10.24 -14.34 -10.17
C GLU A 87 -10.53 -15.74 -10.70
N GLU A 88 -10.06 -16.06 -11.90
CA GLU A 88 -10.18 -17.43 -12.44
C GLU A 88 -9.37 -18.46 -11.63
N VAL A 89 -8.19 -18.09 -11.13
CA VAL A 89 -7.41 -18.93 -10.20
C VAL A 89 -8.21 -19.18 -8.92
N LEU A 90 -8.77 -18.13 -8.34
CA LEU A 90 -9.60 -18.22 -7.13
C LEU A 90 -10.82 -19.11 -7.35
N ASP A 91 -11.53 -18.93 -8.46
CA ASP A 91 -12.71 -19.77 -8.79
C ASP A 91 -12.39 -21.24 -8.86
N ARG A 92 -11.25 -21.63 -9.48
CA ARG A 92 -10.79 -23.02 -9.51
C ARG A 92 -10.45 -23.52 -8.11
N PHE A 93 -9.72 -22.72 -7.35
CA PHE A 93 -9.33 -23.03 -5.98
C PHE A 93 -10.56 -23.27 -5.08
N MET A 94 -11.55 -22.38 -5.14
CA MET A 94 -12.79 -22.50 -4.34
C MET A 94 -13.63 -23.74 -4.69
N ARG A 95 -13.49 -24.25 -5.91
CA ARG A 95 -14.13 -25.50 -6.38
C ARG A 95 -13.29 -26.75 -6.10
N ASN A 96 -12.30 -26.69 -5.23
CA ASN A 96 -11.38 -27.79 -4.90
C ASN A 96 -10.57 -28.32 -6.11
N ARG A 97 -10.28 -27.45 -7.08
CA ARG A 97 -9.50 -27.76 -8.28
C ARG A 97 -8.12 -27.09 -8.18
N SER A 98 -7.36 -27.44 -7.12
CA SER A 98 -6.09 -26.78 -6.82
C SER A 98 -5.05 -26.90 -7.93
N ASP A 99 -4.93 -28.07 -8.57
CA ASP A 99 -3.95 -28.28 -9.65
C ASP A 99 -4.24 -27.35 -10.84
N GLU A 100 -5.51 -27.23 -11.24
CA GLU A 100 -5.93 -26.33 -12.30
C GLU A 100 -5.77 -24.85 -11.92
N ALA A 101 -5.94 -24.51 -10.64
CA ALA A 101 -5.66 -23.16 -10.13
C ALA A 101 -4.16 -22.85 -10.24
N ILE A 102 -3.28 -23.80 -9.89
CA ILE A 102 -1.82 -23.66 -9.99
C ILE A 102 -1.39 -23.54 -11.46
N GLU A 103 -1.95 -24.34 -12.36
CA GLU A 103 -1.68 -24.24 -13.80
C GLU A 103 -2.07 -22.87 -14.36
N ARG A 104 -3.26 -22.37 -13.99
CA ARG A 104 -3.71 -21.03 -14.39
C ARG A 104 -2.83 -19.93 -13.81
N PHE A 105 -2.39 -20.07 -12.57
CA PHE A 105 -1.46 -19.13 -11.95
C PHE A 105 -0.09 -19.12 -12.64
N ALA A 106 0.41 -20.26 -13.10
CA ALA A 106 1.66 -20.35 -13.86
C ALA A 106 1.63 -19.54 -15.17
N GLU A 107 0.46 -19.30 -15.76
CA GLU A 107 0.34 -18.39 -16.92
C GLU A 107 0.54 -16.94 -16.52
N ILE A 108 0.03 -16.55 -15.34
CA ILE A 108 0.24 -15.21 -14.78
C ILE A 108 1.73 -14.98 -14.49
N GLU A 109 2.42 -15.98 -13.92
CA GLU A 109 3.87 -15.94 -13.69
C GLU A 109 4.65 -15.76 -14.99
N ARG A 110 4.32 -16.54 -16.03
CA ARG A 110 4.96 -16.42 -17.35
C ARG A 110 4.79 -15.02 -17.96
N TYR A 111 3.59 -14.46 -17.88
CA TYR A 111 3.30 -13.13 -18.37
C TYR A 111 4.17 -12.08 -17.68
N HIS A 112 4.24 -12.07 -16.34
CA HIS A 112 5.07 -11.11 -15.61
C HIS A 112 6.56 -11.33 -15.86
N ARG A 113 7.01 -12.58 -15.94
CA ARG A 113 8.41 -12.91 -16.28
C ARG A 113 8.82 -12.42 -17.67
N GLN A 114 7.93 -12.48 -18.65
CA GLN A 114 8.20 -11.91 -19.98
C GLN A 114 8.42 -10.40 -19.91
N ILE A 115 7.59 -9.68 -19.16
CA ILE A 115 7.75 -8.22 -18.97
C ILE A 115 9.09 -7.93 -18.27
N VAL A 116 9.42 -8.66 -17.19
CA VAL A 116 10.70 -8.50 -16.49
C VAL A 116 11.87 -8.71 -17.43
N ARG A 117 11.88 -9.79 -18.21
CA ARG A 117 12.96 -10.08 -19.16
C ARG A 117 13.08 -9.06 -20.31
N SER A 118 11.99 -8.39 -20.66
CA SER A 118 12.03 -7.30 -21.65
C SER A 118 12.55 -5.99 -21.05
N LEU A 119 12.38 -5.77 -19.75
CA LEU A 119 12.76 -4.52 -19.07
C LEU A 119 14.21 -4.50 -18.59
N PHE A 120 14.78 -5.65 -18.24
CA PHE A 120 16.08 -5.72 -17.55
C PHE A 120 17.09 -6.53 -18.35
N ALA A 121 18.30 -5.98 -18.50
CA ALA A 121 19.43 -6.71 -19.09
C ALA A 121 19.85 -7.88 -18.21
N ASP A 122 19.84 -7.72 -16.88
CA ASP A 122 19.94 -8.79 -15.90
C ASP A 122 18.65 -8.83 -15.06
N PRO A 123 17.74 -9.78 -15.32
CA PRO A 123 16.47 -9.88 -14.63
C PRO A 123 16.55 -10.64 -13.28
N SER A 124 17.69 -11.21 -12.91
CA SER A 124 17.84 -12.22 -11.85
C SER A 124 17.29 -11.73 -10.49
N SER A 125 17.62 -10.53 -10.07
CA SER A 125 17.17 -9.97 -8.79
C SER A 125 15.66 -9.74 -8.77
N VAL A 126 15.10 -9.24 -9.87
CA VAL A 126 13.66 -8.95 -10.00
C VAL A 126 12.87 -10.26 -10.10
N GLU A 127 13.37 -11.24 -10.88
CA GLU A 127 12.79 -12.59 -10.94
C GLU A 127 12.78 -13.23 -9.55
N ALA A 128 13.83 -13.12 -8.74
CA ALA A 128 13.86 -13.66 -7.39
C ALA A 128 12.82 -13.00 -6.47
N ARG A 129 12.60 -11.69 -6.58
CA ARG A 129 11.57 -10.98 -5.79
C ARG A 129 10.15 -11.36 -6.22
N THR A 130 9.89 -11.42 -7.51
CA THR A 130 8.57 -11.82 -8.04
C THR A 130 8.30 -13.30 -7.76
N GLU A 131 9.31 -14.16 -7.83
CA GLU A 131 9.23 -15.58 -7.47
C GLU A 131 8.86 -15.79 -6.00
N LYS A 132 9.41 -14.96 -5.08
CA LYS A 132 9.01 -15.02 -3.67
C LYS A 132 7.50 -14.77 -3.51
N LEU A 133 6.95 -13.76 -4.15
CA LEU A 133 5.50 -13.48 -4.12
C LEU A 133 4.70 -14.61 -4.78
N ALA A 134 5.19 -15.14 -5.88
CA ALA A 134 4.55 -16.27 -6.56
C ALA A 134 4.53 -17.54 -5.71
N SER A 135 5.61 -17.82 -4.96
CA SER A 135 5.65 -18.97 -4.05
C SER A 135 4.61 -18.86 -2.93
N GLU A 136 4.40 -17.65 -2.39
CA GLU A 136 3.35 -17.41 -1.38
C GLU A 136 1.95 -17.77 -1.94
N VAL A 137 1.64 -17.39 -3.18
CA VAL A 137 0.37 -17.76 -3.83
C VAL A 137 0.26 -19.26 -4.02
N ARG A 138 1.33 -19.91 -4.53
CA ARG A 138 1.32 -21.38 -4.71
C ARG A 138 1.14 -22.15 -3.40
N GLU A 139 1.71 -21.64 -2.30
CA GLU A 139 1.49 -22.19 -0.96
C GLU A 139 0.04 -22.05 -0.52
N LEU A 140 -0.58 -20.88 -0.75
CA LEU A 140 -2.01 -20.66 -0.48
C LEU A 140 -2.88 -21.64 -1.28
N LEU A 141 -2.59 -21.85 -2.57
CA LEU A 141 -3.36 -22.76 -3.45
C LEU A 141 -3.20 -24.23 -3.09
N ARG A 142 -2.11 -24.61 -2.42
CA ARG A 142 -1.87 -25.98 -1.90
C ARG A 142 -2.44 -26.20 -0.51
N SER A 143 -2.86 -25.13 0.18
CA SER A 143 -3.34 -25.27 1.54
C SER A 143 -4.66 -26.03 1.60
N GLU A 144 -4.77 -26.95 2.56
CA GLU A 144 -5.99 -27.73 2.85
C GLU A 144 -7.00 -26.97 3.73
N THR A 145 -6.86 -25.66 3.84
CA THR A 145 -7.69 -24.82 4.72
C THR A 145 -9.13 -24.76 4.22
N CYS A 146 -10.07 -24.58 5.16
CA CYS A 146 -11.49 -24.35 4.86
C CYS A 146 -11.68 -23.20 3.86
N ARG A 147 -12.41 -23.46 2.77
CA ARG A 147 -12.63 -22.55 1.63
C ARG A 147 -14.03 -21.92 1.66
N GLU A 148 -14.61 -21.75 2.85
CA GLU A 148 -16.00 -21.31 2.98
C GLU A 148 -16.18 -19.81 2.73
N ASP A 149 -15.14 -19.00 2.92
CA ASP A 149 -15.20 -17.54 2.82
C ASP A 149 -14.53 -17.06 1.51
N TYR A 150 -15.34 -16.92 0.45
CA TYR A 150 -14.87 -16.45 -0.86
C TYR A 150 -14.21 -15.07 -0.78
N ASP A 151 -14.80 -14.11 -0.07
CA ASP A 151 -14.31 -12.73 -0.04
C ASP A 151 -12.96 -12.64 0.69
N ARG A 152 -12.78 -13.44 1.73
CA ARG A 152 -11.47 -13.56 2.40
C ARG A 152 -10.39 -14.12 1.47
N TRP A 153 -10.72 -15.14 0.68
CA TRP A 153 -9.78 -15.71 -0.29
C TRP A 153 -9.53 -14.76 -1.46
N TYR A 154 -10.54 -13.99 -1.85
CA TYR A 154 -10.41 -12.95 -2.86
C TYR A 154 -9.33 -11.94 -2.46
N ASP A 155 -9.43 -11.34 -1.28
CA ASP A 155 -8.46 -10.36 -0.78
C ASP A 155 -7.05 -10.95 -0.68
N ARG A 156 -6.95 -12.22 -0.29
CA ARG A 156 -5.66 -12.92 -0.14
C ARG A 156 -4.98 -13.27 -1.46
N ILE A 157 -5.73 -13.60 -2.50
CA ILE A 157 -5.15 -14.08 -3.78
C ILE A 157 -5.08 -12.95 -4.79
N VAL A 158 -6.16 -12.18 -4.96
CA VAL A 158 -6.24 -11.18 -6.03
C VAL A 158 -5.29 -10.00 -5.79
N SER A 159 -5.03 -9.64 -4.55
CA SER A 159 -4.06 -8.57 -4.19
C SER A 159 -2.63 -8.82 -4.70
N TYR A 160 -2.26 -10.05 -5.01
CA TYR A 160 -0.94 -10.34 -5.56
C TYR A 160 -0.72 -9.78 -6.97
N GLY A 161 -1.78 -9.44 -7.69
CA GLY A 161 -1.68 -8.73 -8.97
C GLY A 161 -1.01 -7.37 -8.81
N GLU A 162 -1.42 -6.59 -7.82
CA GLU A 162 -0.82 -5.29 -7.49
C GLU A 162 0.58 -5.45 -6.90
N LEU A 163 0.81 -6.47 -6.08
CA LEU A 163 2.13 -6.71 -5.50
C LEU A 163 3.18 -7.03 -6.57
N LEU A 164 2.86 -7.91 -7.52
CA LEU A 164 3.74 -8.25 -8.63
C LEU A 164 4.04 -7.01 -9.48
N SER A 165 3.01 -6.27 -9.88
CA SER A 165 3.18 -5.08 -10.72
C SER A 165 4.00 -3.99 -10.04
N THR A 166 3.73 -3.70 -8.77
CA THR A 166 4.41 -2.63 -8.03
C THR A 166 5.87 -2.96 -7.74
N VAL A 167 6.21 -4.23 -7.49
CA VAL A 167 7.60 -4.68 -7.37
C VAL A 167 8.34 -4.47 -8.68
N ILE A 168 7.79 -4.90 -9.81
CA ILE A 168 8.43 -4.76 -11.13
C ILE A 168 8.66 -3.28 -11.47
N VAL A 169 7.65 -2.43 -11.26
CA VAL A 169 7.76 -0.99 -11.50
C VAL A 169 8.79 -0.33 -10.59
N SER A 170 8.80 -0.66 -9.29
CA SER A 170 9.76 -0.12 -8.32
C SER A 170 11.21 -0.47 -8.71
N GLU A 171 11.47 -1.72 -9.06
CA GLU A 171 12.79 -2.17 -9.51
C GLU A 171 13.22 -1.48 -10.81
N TYR A 172 12.29 -1.33 -11.76
CA TYR A 172 12.60 -0.66 -13.01
C TYR A 172 12.91 0.82 -12.81
N LEU A 173 12.13 1.54 -11.99
CA LEU A 173 12.45 2.92 -11.62
C LEU A 173 13.84 3.05 -11.00
N ALA A 174 14.20 2.15 -10.09
CA ALA A 174 15.53 2.13 -9.48
C ALA A 174 16.64 1.88 -10.53
N ALA A 175 16.43 0.92 -11.42
CA ALA A 175 17.38 0.61 -12.52
C ALA A 175 17.56 1.78 -13.50
N GLN A 176 16.53 2.63 -13.68
CA GLN A 176 16.60 3.85 -14.47
C GLN A 176 17.14 5.07 -13.71
N GLY A 177 17.71 4.86 -12.51
CA GLY A 177 18.28 5.95 -11.70
C GLY A 177 17.25 6.84 -11.02
N THR A 178 16.00 6.39 -10.87
CA THR A 178 14.96 7.08 -10.12
C THR A 178 14.85 6.47 -8.72
N PRO A 179 15.45 7.08 -7.66
CA PRO A 179 15.41 6.55 -6.30
C PRO A 179 13.97 6.47 -5.81
N ASN A 180 13.58 5.30 -5.31
CA ASN A 180 12.24 5.09 -4.80
C ASN A 180 12.26 4.06 -3.67
N ARG A 181 11.15 3.95 -2.95
CA ARG A 181 10.92 2.91 -1.94
C ARG A 181 9.60 2.21 -2.23
N TRP A 182 9.66 0.91 -2.46
CA TRP A 182 8.47 0.08 -2.52
C TRP A 182 7.81 -0.05 -1.16
N LEU A 183 6.50 0.14 -1.12
CA LEU A 183 5.68 0.05 0.08
C LEU A 183 4.63 -1.05 -0.09
N ASP A 184 4.73 -2.10 0.73
CA ASP A 184 3.67 -3.08 0.88
C ASP A 184 2.59 -2.51 1.81
N MET A 185 1.47 -2.13 1.21
CA MET A 185 0.38 -1.49 1.95
C MET A 185 -0.29 -2.42 2.96
N ARG A 186 -0.15 -3.75 2.81
CA ARG A 186 -0.67 -4.74 3.76
C ARG A 186 -0.05 -4.61 5.15
N GLY A 187 1.16 -4.09 5.24
CA GLY A 187 1.86 -3.82 6.49
C GLY A 187 1.62 -2.43 7.08
N LEU A 188 0.95 -1.54 6.34
CA LEU A 188 0.73 -0.15 6.75
C LEU A 188 -0.71 0.15 7.18
N PHE A 189 -1.68 -0.57 6.63
CA PHE A 189 -3.09 -0.40 6.98
C PHE A 189 -3.59 -1.56 7.82
N VAL A 190 -4.31 -1.21 8.88
CA VAL A 190 -5.11 -2.16 9.66
C VAL A 190 -6.57 -1.89 9.32
N THR A 191 -7.27 -2.94 8.91
CA THR A 191 -8.68 -2.86 8.51
C THR A 191 -9.53 -3.76 9.41
N ASP A 192 -10.84 -3.56 9.35
CA ASP A 192 -11.79 -4.51 9.91
C ASP A 192 -11.83 -5.83 9.09
N SER A 193 -12.62 -6.81 9.54
CA SER A 193 -12.72 -8.13 8.90
C SER A 193 -13.82 -8.21 7.82
N ARG A 194 -14.28 -7.07 7.28
CA ARG A 194 -15.21 -7.04 6.15
C ARG A 194 -14.44 -7.13 4.86
N TYR A 195 -14.16 -8.35 4.43
CA TYR A 195 -13.40 -8.60 3.22
C TYR A 195 -14.07 -7.94 2.00
N ARG A 196 -13.28 -7.45 1.05
CA ARG A 196 -13.62 -6.64 -0.13
C ARG A 196 -14.25 -5.27 0.15
N GLU A 197 -14.79 -5.04 1.35
CA GLU A 197 -15.43 -3.78 1.77
C GLU A 197 -14.82 -3.27 3.09
N ALA A 198 -13.58 -3.63 3.36
CA ALA A 198 -12.91 -3.32 4.61
C ALA A 198 -12.78 -1.82 4.85
N THR A 199 -13.03 -1.41 6.09
CA THR A 199 -12.82 -0.04 6.55
C THR A 199 -11.49 0.06 7.27
N ILE A 200 -10.74 1.13 7.01
CA ILE A 200 -9.47 1.41 7.72
C ILE A 200 -9.80 1.84 9.14
N ASN A 201 -9.14 1.21 10.13
CA ASN A 201 -9.25 1.50 11.55
C ASN A 201 -8.32 2.65 11.97
#